data_4bbb85faa93c127f5e933833f74ade69
#
_entry.id   4bbb85faa93c127f5e933833f74ade69
#
_cell.length_a   1.000
_cell.length_b   1.000
_cell.length_c   1.000
_cell.angle_alpha   90.00
_cell.angle_beta   90.00
_cell.angle_gamma   90.00
#
_symmetry.space_group_name_H-M   'P 1'
#
loop_
_entity.id
_entity.type
_entity.pdbx_description
1 polymer ?
#
loop_
_entity_poly.entity_id
_entity_poly.type
_entity_poly.pdbx_seq_one_letter_code
_entity_poly.pdbx_strand_id
1 'polypeptide(L)'
;MKVGLFIPCYINAIYPNVGVASYKLLKSLGVDVDYPLDQTCCGQPMANAGFEDESMKLALRFDDLFREYDYIVGPSASCVAFVKENHPGILEKEGHVCRSAGKIYDICEFIHDVLRPTKIPARFPHKVSIHNSCHGVRELLISAPSELNIPYYNKLRDLLDMVEGIEVFEPSHIDECCGFGGMFAVEEQAVSVCMGRDKVKDHMATGDEYIVGADSSCLMHMQGVIKREHLPIQIIHIVEILASQS
;
A
#
# COMPACT_ATOMS: atom_id res chain seq x y z
N MET A 1 -20.44 11.65 3.29
CA MET A 1 -19.03 11.40 2.97
C MET A 1 -19.00 10.40 1.81
N LYS A 2 -18.68 10.87 0.61
CA LYS A 2 -18.59 10.04 -0.61
C LYS A 2 -17.14 9.66 -0.83
N VAL A 3 -16.83 8.37 -0.81
CA VAL A 3 -15.47 7.85 -0.93
C VAL A 3 -15.30 7.17 -2.29
N GLY A 4 -14.30 7.60 -3.06
CA GLY A 4 -13.88 6.94 -4.30
C GLY A 4 -12.82 5.89 -3.99
N LEU A 5 -13.08 4.62 -4.30
CA LEU A 5 -12.10 3.56 -4.14
C LEU A 5 -11.19 3.50 -5.38
N PHE A 6 -9.92 3.82 -5.18
CA PHE A 6 -8.90 3.70 -6.21
C PHE A 6 -8.19 2.36 -6.11
N ILE A 7 -8.33 1.51 -7.13
CA ILE A 7 -7.65 0.21 -7.20
C ILE A 7 -6.52 0.29 -8.24
N PRO A 8 -5.25 0.35 -7.80
CA PRO A 8 -4.09 0.43 -8.68
C PRO A 8 -3.96 -0.75 -9.65
N CYS A 9 -3.24 -0.52 -10.75
CA CYS A 9 -3.11 -1.48 -11.84
C CYS A 9 -2.56 -2.86 -11.42
N TYR A 10 -1.55 -2.92 -10.55
CA TYR A 10 -1.02 -4.20 -10.03
C TYR A 10 -2.07 -4.97 -9.24
N ILE A 11 -2.85 -4.27 -8.41
CA ILE A 11 -3.93 -4.89 -7.64
C ILE A 11 -5.01 -5.39 -8.57
N ASN A 12 -5.47 -4.54 -9.49
CA ASN A 12 -6.52 -4.94 -10.43
C ASN A 12 -6.13 -6.13 -11.31
N ALA A 13 -4.88 -6.18 -11.78
CA ALA A 13 -4.42 -7.19 -12.72
C ALA A 13 -3.92 -8.49 -12.06
N ILE A 14 -3.26 -8.40 -10.89
CA ILE A 14 -2.52 -9.53 -10.30
C ILE A 14 -3.14 -9.98 -8.97
N TYR A 15 -3.65 -9.04 -8.16
CA TYR A 15 -4.18 -9.28 -6.81
C TYR A 15 -5.63 -8.79 -6.65
N PRO A 16 -6.58 -9.18 -7.52
CA PRO A 16 -7.95 -8.66 -7.49
C PRO A 16 -8.66 -8.88 -6.14
N ASN A 17 -8.25 -9.91 -5.39
CA ASN A 17 -8.78 -10.17 -4.04
C ASN A 17 -8.52 -9.01 -3.08
N VAL A 18 -7.38 -8.32 -3.20
CA VAL A 18 -7.06 -7.13 -2.39
C VAL A 18 -8.06 -6.00 -2.67
N GLY A 19 -8.41 -5.78 -3.94
CA GLY A 19 -9.43 -4.80 -4.32
C GLY A 19 -10.83 -5.15 -3.76
N VAL A 20 -11.22 -6.42 -3.87
CA VAL A 20 -12.50 -6.92 -3.32
C VAL A 20 -12.51 -6.82 -1.79
N ALA A 21 -11.41 -7.17 -1.11
CA ALA A 21 -11.27 -7.06 0.34
C ALA A 21 -11.36 -5.60 0.79
N SER A 22 -10.71 -4.67 0.08
CA SER A 22 -10.78 -3.23 0.34
C SER A 22 -12.20 -2.69 0.28
N TYR A 23 -12.95 -3.06 -0.76
CA TYR A 23 -14.35 -2.67 -0.91
C TYR A 23 -15.21 -3.22 0.23
N LYS A 24 -15.08 -4.52 0.53
CA LYS A 24 -15.83 -5.17 1.61
C LYS A 24 -15.52 -4.55 2.98
N LEU A 25 -14.25 -4.29 3.26
CA LEU A 25 -13.80 -3.69 4.51
C LEU A 25 -14.41 -2.30 4.70
N LEU A 26 -14.30 -1.42 3.72
CA LEU A 26 -14.88 -0.07 3.79
C LEU A 26 -16.40 -0.13 3.97
N LYS A 27 -17.10 -1.01 3.26
CA LYS A 27 -18.55 -1.23 3.43
C LYS A 27 -18.91 -1.72 4.84
N SER A 28 -18.14 -2.66 5.40
CA SER A 28 -18.37 -3.17 6.76
C SER A 28 -18.15 -2.11 7.84
N LEU A 29 -17.29 -1.11 7.56
CA LEU A 29 -17.06 0.05 8.42
C LEU A 29 -18.08 1.19 8.19
N GLY A 30 -19.13 0.95 7.39
CA GLY A 30 -20.22 1.92 7.17
C GLY A 30 -19.90 3.03 6.18
N VAL A 31 -18.85 2.88 5.37
CA VAL A 31 -18.45 3.90 4.38
C VAL A 31 -19.34 3.81 3.14
N ASP A 32 -19.81 4.95 2.65
CA ASP A 32 -20.42 5.08 1.32
C ASP A 32 -19.33 5.11 0.26
N VAL A 33 -18.93 3.91 -0.19
CA VAL A 33 -17.83 3.71 -1.13
C VAL A 33 -18.36 3.44 -2.53
N ASP A 34 -17.81 4.20 -3.49
CA ASP A 34 -18.04 4.06 -4.93
C ASP A 34 -16.75 3.56 -5.61
N TYR A 35 -16.91 2.75 -6.64
CA TYR A 35 -15.81 2.23 -7.45
C TYR A 35 -15.94 2.69 -8.90
N PRO A 36 -15.26 3.80 -9.30
CA PRO A 36 -15.30 4.26 -10.67
C PRO A 36 -14.70 3.23 -11.63
N LEU A 37 -15.45 2.81 -12.65
CA LEU A 37 -15.01 1.75 -13.57
C LEU A 37 -13.92 2.21 -14.55
N ASP A 38 -13.86 3.52 -14.85
CA ASP A 38 -12.93 4.09 -15.85
C ASP A 38 -11.54 4.44 -15.28
N GLN A 39 -11.22 3.98 -14.07
CA GLN A 39 -9.94 4.24 -13.45
C GLN A 39 -8.79 3.49 -14.13
N THR A 40 -7.59 4.06 -14.06
CA THR A 40 -6.38 3.55 -14.70
C THR A 40 -5.20 3.52 -13.72
N CYS A 41 -3.98 3.39 -14.24
CA CYS A 41 -2.75 3.50 -13.45
C CYS A 41 -2.58 4.91 -12.86
N CYS A 42 -1.91 5.01 -11.71
CA CYS A 42 -1.51 6.30 -11.12
C CYS A 42 -0.48 7.08 -11.97
N GLY A 43 0.22 6.42 -12.89
CA GLY A 43 1.24 7.04 -13.73
C GLY A 43 2.68 6.89 -13.22
N GLN A 44 2.90 6.39 -12.02
CA GLN A 44 4.24 6.25 -11.42
C GLN A 44 5.24 5.49 -12.29
N PRO A 45 4.92 4.33 -12.89
CA PRO A 45 5.88 3.63 -13.76
C PRO A 45 6.32 4.44 -14.97
N MET A 46 5.42 5.24 -15.55
CA MET A 46 5.72 6.12 -16.69
C MET A 46 6.64 7.25 -16.26
N ALA A 47 6.34 7.91 -15.13
CA ALA A 47 7.19 8.97 -14.59
C ALA A 47 8.60 8.47 -14.26
N ASN A 48 8.69 7.32 -13.57
CA ASN A 48 9.97 6.72 -13.19
C ASN A 48 10.82 6.29 -14.41
N ALA A 49 10.17 5.96 -15.53
CA ALA A 49 10.84 5.61 -16.78
C ALA A 49 11.12 6.82 -17.69
N GLY A 50 10.82 8.04 -17.24
CA GLY A 50 11.07 9.29 -18.00
C GLY A 50 10.02 9.62 -19.07
N PHE A 51 8.89 8.89 -19.10
CA PHE A 51 7.76 9.17 -20.00
C PHE A 51 6.81 10.20 -19.36
N GLU A 52 7.26 11.45 -19.26
CA GLU A 52 6.52 12.52 -18.57
C GLU A 52 5.15 12.79 -19.18
N ASP A 53 5.06 12.87 -20.51
CA ASP A 53 3.80 13.13 -21.23
C ASP A 53 2.74 12.04 -20.96
N GLU A 54 3.16 10.79 -20.91
CA GLU A 54 2.26 9.67 -20.62
C GLU A 54 1.80 9.69 -19.16
N SER A 55 2.71 10.01 -18.23
CA SER A 55 2.39 10.20 -16.83
C SER A 55 1.40 11.34 -16.60
N MET A 56 1.58 12.46 -17.31
CA MET A 56 0.69 13.62 -17.26
C MET A 56 -0.73 13.26 -17.73
N LYS A 57 -0.88 12.55 -18.85
CA LYS A 57 -2.21 12.10 -19.33
C LYS A 57 -2.93 11.24 -18.29
N LEU A 58 -2.20 10.37 -17.60
CA LEU A 58 -2.76 9.55 -16.53
C LEU A 58 -3.14 10.38 -15.30
N ALA A 59 -2.33 11.36 -14.93
CA ALA A 59 -2.63 12.28 -13.84
C ALA A 59 -3.86 13.14 -14.10
N LEU A 60 -4.01 13.68 -15.31
CA LEU A 60 -5.22 14.42 -15.74
C LEU A 60 -6.47 13.53 -15.63
N ARG A 61 -6.40 12.33 -16.19
CA ARG A 61 -7.52 11.39 -16.13
C ARG A 61 -7.88 11.00 -14.69
N PHE A 62 -6.87 10.79 -13.84
CA PHE A 62 -7.08 10.52 -12.42
C PHE A 62 -7.81 11.68 -11.74
N ASP A 63 -7.30 12.91 -11.92
CA ASP A 63 -7.91 14.09 -11.31
C ASP A 63 -9.35 14.31 -11.79
N ASP A 64 -9.62 14.18 -13.08
CA ASP A 64 -10.97 14.31 -13.64
C ASP A 64 -11.94 13.28 -13.06
N LEU A 65 -11.49 12.06 -12.85
CA LEU A 65 -12.32 10.97 -12.35
C LEU A 65 -12.62 11.09 -10.85
N PHE A 66 -11.63 11.54 -10.07
CA PHE A 66 -11.71 11.50 -8.61
C PHE A 66 -11.95 12.85 -7.92
N ARG A 67 -11.85 13.97 -8.61
CA ARG A 67 -11.94 15.32 -8.01
C ARG A 67 -13.24 15.63 -7.25
N GLU A 68 -14.35 14.95 -7.58
CA GLU A 68 -15.68 15.20 -6.98
C GLU A 68 -15.95 14.34 -5.74
N TYR A 69 -15.03 13.43 -5.35
CA TYR A 69 -15.14 12.69 -4.12
C TYR A 69 -14.67 13.52 -2.92
N ASP A 70 -15.24 13.24 -1.74
CA ASP A 70 -14.78 13.85 -0.48
C ASP A 70 -13.42 13.27 -0.08
N TYR A 71 -13.26 11.95 -0.26
CA TYR A 71 -12.03 11.20 -0.04
C TYR A 71 -11.78 10.21 -1.19
N ILE A 72 -10.51 9.94 -1.44
CA ILE A 72 -10.05 8.91 -2.36
C ILE A 72 -9.22 7.93 -1.54
N VAL A 73 -9.52 6.64 -1.62
CA VAL A 73 -8.86 5.63 -0.78
C VAL A 73 -8.31 4.52 -1.65
N GLY A 74 -7.01 4.22 -1.49
CA GLY A 74 -6.35 3.17 -2.27
C GLY A 74 -5.53 2.21 -1.40
N PRO A 75 -5.55 0.89 -1.67
CA PRO A 75 -4.79 -0.11 -0.92
C PRO A 75 -3.37 -0.30 -1.46
N SER A 76 -2.64 0.79 -1.72
CA SER A 76 -1.24 0.74 -2.18
C SER A 76 -0.53 2.03 -1.83
N ALA A 77 0.32 1.96 -0.83
CA ALA A 77 1.05 3.11 -0.31
C ALA A 77 1.87 3.83 -1.39
N SER A 78 2.56 3.09 -2.28
CA SER A 78 3.37 3.70 -3.35
C SER A 78 2.54 4.47 -4.38
N CYS A 79 1.38 3.92 -4.78
CA CYS A 79 0.50 4.59 -5.73
C CYS A 79 -0.19 5.82 -5.11
N VAL A 80 -0.61 5.71 -3.85
CA VAL A 80 -1.20 6.82 -3.09
C VAL A 80 -0.19 7.93 -2.91
N ALA A 81 1.03 7.61 -2.46
CA ALA A 81 2.12 8.57 -2.32
C ALA A 81 2.43 9.28 -3.64
N PHE A 82 2.52 8.54 -4.75
CA PHE A 82 2.78 9.12 -6.06
C PHE A 82 1.70 10.14 -6.47
N VAL A 83 0.42 9.81 -6.28
CA VAL A 83 -0.68 10.76 -6.57
C VAL A 83 -0.59 11.98 -5.66
N LYS A 84 -0.38 11.78 -4.36
CA LYS A 84 -0.35 12.84 -3.36
C LYS A 84 0.78 13.84 -3.60
N GLU A 85 1.99 13.34 -3.86
CA GLU A 85 3.21 14.14 -3.90
C GLU A 85 3.57 14.62 -5.33
N ASN A 86 3.26 13.83 -6.37
CA ASN A 86 3.75 14.11 -7.73
C ASN A 86 2.69 14.67 -8.67
N HIS A 87 1.41 14.26 -8.57
CA HIS A 87 0.37 14.79 -9.46
C HIS A 87 0.26 16.32 -9.44
N PRO A 88 0.35 17.01 -8.27
CA PRO A 88 0.31 18.47 -8.26
C PRO A 88 1.37 19.10 -9.16
N GLY A 89 2.63 18.71 -9.03
CA GLY A 89 3.72 19.25 -9.84
C GLY A 89 3.66 18.84 -11.31
N ILE A 90 3.15 17.61 -11.61
CA ILE A 90 2.96 17.15 -12.98
C ILE A 90 1.88 17.99 -13.69
N LEU A 91 0.75 18.24 -13.04
CA LEU A 91 -0.38 18.99 -13.60
C LEU A 91 -0.12 20.49 -13.69
N GLU A 92 0.64 21.05 -12.75
CA GLU A 92 1.03 22.47 -12.76
C GLU A 92 1.84 22.85 -13.99
N LYS A 93 2.68 21.94 -14.52
CA LYS A 93 3.47 22.17 -15.74
C LYS A 93 2.60 22.56 -16.95
N GLU A 94 1.35 22.07 -16.98
CA GLU A 94 0.36 22.34 -18.04
C GLU A 94 -0.72 23.35 -17.62
N GLY A 95 -0.53 24.03 -16.49
CA GLY A 95 -1.47 25.03 -15.98
C GLY A 95 -2.75 24.46 -15.37
N HIS A 96 -2.75 23.15 -15.00
CA HIS A 96 -3.88 22.51 -14.34
C HIS A 96 -3.69 22.48 -12.80
N VAL A 97 -4.79 22.64 -12.08
CA VAL A 97 -4.83 22.50 -10.61
C VAL A 97 -5.26 21.10 -10.24
N CYS A 98 -4.40 20.37 -9.56
CA CYS A 98 -4.73 19.06 -9.02
C CYS A 98 -5.70 19.20 -7.84
N ARG A 99 -6.88 18.57 -7.91
CA ARG A 99 -7.91 18.60 -6.87
C ARG A 99 -8.01 17.30 -6.09
N SER A 100 -7.48 16.23 -6.63
CA SER A 100 -7.52 14.88 -6.05
C SER A 100 -6.41 14.62 -5.04
N ALA A 101 -5.22 15.19 -5.22
CA ALA A 101 -4.04 14.90 -4.40
C ALA A 101 -4.23 15.18 -2.89
N GLY A 102 -4.93 16.26 -2.55
CA GLY A 102 -5.23 16.60 -1.15
C GLY A 102 -6.32 15.72 -0.48
N LYS A 103 -6.94 14.82 -1.24
CA LYS A 103 -8.06 13.98 -0.78
C LYS A 103 -7.71 12.48 -0.77
N ILE A 104 -6.53 12.11 -1.26
CA ILE A 104 -6.13 10.71 -1.37
C ILE A 104 -5.43 10.24 -0.11
N TYR A 105 -5.81 9.03 0.32
CA TYR A 105 -5.29 8.35 1.50
C TYR A 105 -4.96 6.89 1.18
N ASP A 106 -3.91 6.36 1.78
CA ASP A 106 -3.79 4.92 1.92
C ASP A 106 -4.96 4.37 2.76
N ILE A 107 -5.42 3.17 2.44
CA ILE A 107 -6.58 2.60 3.13
C ILE A 107 -6.36 2.44 4.63
N CYS A 108 -5.13 2.11 5.06
CA CYS A 108 -4.80 2.01 6.48
C CYS A 108 -4.76 3.38 7.15
N GLU A 109 -4.18 4.38 6.49
CA GLU A 109 -4.20 5.77 6.93
C GLU A 109 -5.64 6.27 7.08
N PHE A 110 -6.50 6.02 6.08
CA PHE A 110 -7.91 6.43 6.11
C PHE A 110 -8.68 5.77 7.25
N ILE A 111 -8.53 4.47 7.44
CA ILE A 111 -9.20 3.75 8.53
C ILE A 111 -8.71 4.24 9.89
N HIS A 112 -7.39 4.39 10.06
CA HIS A 112 -6.79 4.78 11.33
C HIS A 112 -7.08 6.24 11.69
N ASP A 113 -6.87 7.19 10.77
CA ASP A 113 -6.88 8.63 11.08
C ASP A 113 -8.25 9.28 10.88
N VAL A 114 -9.05 8.79 9.90
CA VAL A 114 -10.34 9.39 9.53
C VAL A 114 -11.50 8.62 10.14
N LEU A 115 -11.58 7.31 9.95
CA LEU A 115 -12.70 6.50 10.46
C LEU A 115 -12.59 6.20 11.95
N ARG A 116 -11.40 5.93 12.45
CA ARG A 116 -11.08 5.66 13.86
C ARG A 116 -12.02 4.62 14.50
N PRO A 117 -12.14 3.42 13.91
CA PRO A 117 -13.02 2.41 14.47
C PRO A 117 -12.49 1.96 15.84
N THR A 118 -13.39 1.68 16.76
CA THR A 118 -13.01 1.11 18.06
C THR A 118 -12.85 -0.41 18.03
N LYS A 119 -13.29 -1.05 16.94
CA LYS A 119 -13.20 -2.48 16.70
C LYS A 119 -13.28 -2.79 15.21
N ILE A 120 -12.49 -3.76 14.77
CA ILE A 120 -12.60 -4.37 13.44
C ILE A 120 -13.06 -5.82 13.65
N PRO A 121 -14.22 -6.24 13.09
CA PRO A 121 -14.75 -7.59 13.29
C PRO A 121 -14.03 -8.59 12.37
N ALA A 122 -12.75 -8.81 12.62
CA ALA A 122 -11.90 -9.71 11.85
C ALA A 122 -11.24 -10.72 12.79
N ARG A 123 -10.95 -11.93 12.25
CA ARG A 123 -10.26 -12.99 12.98
C ARG A 123 -9.18 -13.61 12.09
N PHE A 124 -7.94 -13.62 12.58
CA PHE A 124 -6.80 -14.17 11.85
C PHE A 124 -5.79 -14.81 12.83
N PRO A 125 -6.00 -16.06 13.27
CA PRO A 125 -5.21 -16.71 14.34
C PRO A 125 -3.85 -17.22 13.81
N HIS A 126 -3.01 -16.31 13.35
CA HIS A 126 -1.70 -16.57 12.77
C HIS A 126 -0.66 -15.57 13.25
N LYS A 127 0.61 -15.97 13.12
CA LYS A 127 1.76 -15.09 13.36
C LYS A 127 2.12 -14.32 12.11
N VAL A 128 2.20 -13.00 12.22
CA VAL A 128 2.49 -12.12 11.10
C VAL A 128 3.63 -11.16 11.42
N SER A 129 4.48 -10.89 10.43
CA SER A 129 5.53 -9.87 10.52
C SER A 129 5.20 -8.70 9.59
N ILE A 130 5.21 -7.47 10.12
CA ILE A 130 4.83 -6.27 9.36
C ILE A 130 5.96 -5.84 8.43
N HIS A 131 5.67 -5.74 7.14
CA HIS A 131 6.50 -5.04 6.17
C HIS A 131 6.03 -3.61 5.99
N ASN A 132 6.84 -2.66 6.45
CA ASN A 132 6.63 -1.24 6.22
C ASN A 132 7.23 -0.84 4.87
N SER A 133 6.39 -0.50 3.89
CA SER A 133 6.85 -0.05 2.58
C SER A 133 7.53 1.31 2.68
N CYS A 134 8.60 1.55 1.92
CA CYS A 134 9.36 2.80 1.97
C CYS A 134 8.52 4.06 1.68
N HIS A 135 7.59 4.00 0.69
CA HIS A 135 6.65 5.10 0.42
C HIS A 135 5.65 5.30 1.57
N GLY A 136 5.15 4.21 2.17
CA GLY A 136 4.26 4.30 3.34
C GLY A 136 4.94 4.96 4.53
N VAL A 137 6.21 4.62 4.78
CA VAL A 137 6.98 5.18 5.89
C VAL A 137 7.37 6.63 5.63
N ARG A 138 8.02 6.93 4.49
CA ARG A 138 8.71 8.21 4.26
C ARG A 138 7.84 9.29 3.65
N GLU A 139 6.86 8.92 2.85
CA GLU A 139 5.99 9.87 2.15
C GLU A 139 4.61 10.00 2.83
N LEU A 140 4.04 8.90 3.30
CA LEU A 140 2.70 8.92 3.93
C LEU A 140 2.73 8.91 5.47
N LEU A 141 3.90 8.68 6.09
CA LEU A 141 4.04 8.60 7.54
C LEU A 141 3.04 7.62 8.18
N ILE A 142 2.87 6.44 7.56
CA ILE A 142 2.03 5.37 8.10
C ILE A 142 2.70 4.72 9.31
N SER A 143 4.03 4.69 9.33
CA SER A 143 4.82 4.35 10.52
C SER A 143 5.99 5.32 10.68
N ALA A 144 6.57 5.35 11.87
CA ALA A 144 7.69 6.23 12.19
C ALA A 144 8.94 5.86 11.36
N PRO A 145 9.49 6.77 10.53
CA PRO A 145 10.76 6.55 9.87
C PRO A 145 11.91 6.55 10.87
N SER A 146 12.81 5.56 10.79
CA SER A 146 13.95 5.44 11.72
C SER A 146 14.90 6.63 11.65
N GLU A 147 15.07 7.25 10.49
CA GLU A 147 15.92 8.41 10.25
C GLU A 147 15.44 9.70 10.91
N LEU A 148 14.16 9.83 11.26
CA LEU A 148 13.63 11.02 11.94
C LEU A 148 13.88 11.02 13.45
N ASN A 149 14.24 9.86 14.02
CA ASN A 149 14.51 9.72 15.46
C ASN A 149 13.39 10.27 16.36
N ILE A 150 12.13 10.03 15.95
CA ILE A 150 10.89 10.37 16.67
C ILE A 150 10.38 9.17 17.46
N PRO A 151 9.45 9.35 18.42
CA PRO A 151 8.80 8.23 19.08
C PRO A 151 8.17 7.27 18.06
N TYR A 152 8.40 5.97 18.26
CA TYR A 152 7.90 4.94 17.36
C TYR A 152 6.38 4.86 17.40
N TYR A 153 5.77 4.74 16.23
CA TYR A 153 4.36 4.42 16.01
C TYR A 153 4.22 3.63 14.70
N ASN A 154 3.15 2.85 14.59
CA ASN A 154 2.85 2.10 13.38
C ASN A 154 1.33 1.91 13.24
N LYS A 155 0.70 2.63 12.30
CA LYS A 155 -0.75 2.59 12.06
C LYS A 155 -1.22 1.20 11.59
N LEU A 156 -0.36 0.44 10.86
CA LEU A 156 -0.68 -0.93 10.47
C LEU A 156 -0.80 -1.82 11.71
N ARG A 157 0.13 -1.66 12.66
CA ARG A 157 0.13 -2.41 13.91
C ARG A 157 -1.14 -2.11 14.72
N ASP A 158 -1.45 -0.83 14.87
CA ASP A 158 -2.64 -0.40 15.62
C ASP A 158 -3.94 -1.03 15.05
N LEU A 159 -4.03 -1.16 13.72
CA LEU A 159 -5.16 -1.81 13.06
C LEU A 159 -5.14 -3.34 13.22
N LEU A 160 -3.98 -3.97 13.13
CA LEU A 160 -3.83 -5.43 13.30
C LEU A 160 -4.10 -5.85 14.74
N ASP A 161 -3.71 -5.06 15.73
CA ASP A 161 -3.96 -5.33 17.15
C ASP A 161 -5.48 -5.37 17.50
N MET A 162 -6.35 -4.86 16.60
CA MET A 162 -7.81 -5.00 16.71
C MET A 162 -8.36 -6.35 16.20
N VAL A 163 -7.53 -7.18 15.54
CA VAL A 163 -7.93 -8.46 14.92
C VAL A 163 -7.83 -9.60 15.92
N GLU A 164 -8.89 -10.41 16.03
CA GLU A 164 -8.93 -11.52 16.98
C GLU A 164 -7.94 -12.63 16.62
N GLY A 165 -7.11 -13.01 17.58
CA GLY A 165 -6.21 -14.18 17.50
C GLY A 165 -4.92 -13.94 16.74
N ILE A 166 -4.66 -12.75 16.22
CA ILE A 166 -3.42 -12.42 15.52
C ILE A 166 -2.26 -12.22 16.50
N GLU A 167 -1.07 -12.67 16.13
CA GLU A 167 0.17 -12.33 16.82
C GLU A 167 1.04 -11.50 15.87
N VAL A 168 1.36 -10.25 16.24
CA VAL A 168 2.03 -9.29 15.37
C VAL A 168 3.48 -9.07 15.80
N PHE A 169 4.39 -9.24 14.86
CA PHE A 169 5.83 -9.06 15.04
C PHE A 169 6.37 -8.02 14.05
N GLU A 170 7.59 -7.56 14.31
CA GLU A 170 8.31 -6.64 13.43
C GLU A 170 9.71 -7.20 13.18
N PRO A 171 10.23 -7.10 11.94
CA PRO A 171 11.60 -7.53 11.64
C PRO A 171 12.62 -6.59 12.30
N SER A 172 13.87 -7.01 12.36
CA SER A 172 14.95 -6.21 12.98
C SER A 172 15.20 -4.88 12.25
N HIS A 173 15.06 -4.89 10.92
CA HIS A 173 15.18 -3.71 10.06
C HIS A 173 13.79 -3.26 9.62
N ILE A 174 13.08 -2.55 10.51
CA ILE A 174 11.65 -2.26 10.40
C ILE A 174 11.24 -1.48 9.15
N ASP A 175 12.08 -0.61 8.63
CA ASP A 175 11.81 0.29 7.49
C ASP A 175 12.78 0.12 6.32
N GLU A 176 13.51 -1.01 6.27
CA GLU A 176 14.36 -1.36 5.15
C GLU A 176 13.54 -1.68 3.90
N CYS A 177 14.02 -1.20 2.74
CA CYS A 177 13.35 -1.40 1.46
C CYS A 177 13.37 -2.87 1.02
N CYS A 178 12.26 -3.34 0.45
CA CYS A 178 12.16 -4.69 -0.13
C CYS A 178 13.00 -4.90 -1.41
N GLY A 179 13.48 -3.81 -2.03
CA GLY A 179 14.27 -3.86 -3.27
C GLY A 179 13.47 -3.86 -4.56
N PHE A 180 12.14 -3.72 -4.57
CA PHE A 180 11.36 -3.71 -5.80
C PHE A 180 11.66 -2.48 -6.66
N GLY A 181 11.39 -1.27 -6.16
CA GLY A 181 11.68 0.00 -6.84
C GLY A 181 11.12 0.17 -8.27
N GLY A 182 10.15 -0.67 -8.69
CA GLY A 182 9.59 -0.61 -10.04
C GLY A 182 10.62 -0.91 -11.13
N MET A 183 11.07 0.12 -11.86
CA MET A 183 12.11 -0.01 -12.90
C MET A 183 13.44 -0.55 -12.37
N PHE A 184 13.79 -0.20 -11.13
CA PHE A 184 15.00 -0.71 -10.47
C PHE A 184 15.07 -2.25 -10.47
N ALA A 185 13.95 -2.93 -10.23
CA ALA A 185 13.91 -4.40 -10.26
C ALA A 185 14.16 -4.99 -11.68
N VAL A 186 14.00 -4.20 -12.73
CA VAL A 186 14.25 -4.59 -14.11
C VAL A 186 15.68 -4.25 -14.53
N GLU A 187 16.16 -3.09 -14.17
CA GLU A 187 17.47 -2.56 -14.57
C GLU A 187 18.60 -3.11 -13.70
N GLU A 188 18.36 -3.27 -12.39
CA GLU A 188 19.34 -3.70 -11.40
C GLU A 188 18.92 -5.02 -10.71
N GLN A 189 18.54 -6.01 -11.51
CA GLN A 189 17.96 -7.29 -11.04
C GLN A 189 18.76 -7.96 -9.92
N ALA A 190 20.09 -7.99 -10.05
CA ALA A 190 20.95 -8.68 -9.08
C ALA A 190 20.86 -8.02 -7.69
N VAL A 191 20.90 -6.68 -7.63
CA VAL A 191 20.81 -5.91 -6.39
C VAL A 191 19.40 -6.01 -5.81
N SER A 192 18.38 -5.84 -6.64
CA SER A 192 16.97 -5.95 -6.25
C SER A 192 16.66 -7.30 -5.60
N VAL A 193 17.12 -8.40 -6.21
CA VAL A 193 16.93 -9.75 -5.66
C VAL A 193 17.69 -9.94 -4.35
N CYS A 194 18.92 -9.41 -4.21
CA CYS A 194 19.65 -9.47 -2.95
C CYS A 194 18.90 -8.74 -1.83
N MET A 195 18.43 -7.53 -2.08
CA MET A 195 17.62 -6.76 -1.11
C MET A 195 16.34 -7.52 -0.71
N GLY A 196 15.64 -8.12 -1.69
CA GLY A 196 14.46 -8.93 -1.42
C GLY A 196 14.75 -10.15 -0.55
N ARG A 197 15.88 -10.82 -0.78
CA ARG A 197 16.33 -11.95 0.03
C ARG A 197 16.64 -11.54 1.47
N ASP A 198 17.39 -10.47 1.65
CA ASP A 198 17.74 -9.97 2.97
C ASP A 198 16.48 -9.59 3.76
N LYS A 199 15.53 -8.92 3.09
CA LYS A 199 14.26 -8.55 3.72
C LYS A 199 13.40 -9.76 4.09
N VAL A 200 13.25 -10.73 3.20
CA VAL A 200 12.50 -11.98 3.50
C VAL A 200 13.17 -12.75 4.65
N LYS A 201 14.52 -12.82 4.65
CA LYS A 201 15.27 -13.47 5.72
C LYS A 201 15.10 -12.78 7.06
N ASP A 202 15.04 -11.46 7.10
CA ASP A 202 14.80 -10.68 8.32
C ASP A 202 13.39 -10.97 8.89
N HIS A 203 12.38 -11.04 8.02
CA HIS A 203 11.03 -11.47 8.41
C HIS A 203 10.99 -12.91 8.93
N MET A 204 11.70 -13.84 8.30
CA MET A 204 11.75 -15.24 8.74
C MET A 204 12.42 -15.42 10.11
N ALA A 205 13.31 -14.51 10.51
CA ALA A 205 13.98 -14.57 11.81
C ALA A 205 13.01 -14.41 13.00
N THR A 206 11.84 -13.85 12.77
CA THR A 206 10.77 -13.72 13.78
C THR A 206 9.94 -14.99 13.98
N GLY A 207 10.08 -15.99 13.08
CA GLY A 207 9.36 -17.26 13.15
C GLY A 207 7.90 -17.18 12.72
N ASP A 208 7.57 -16.19 11.89
CA ASP A 208 6.21 -15.88 11.45
C ASP A 208 5.75 -16.72 10.26
N GLU A 209 4.44 -16.87 10.13
CA GLU A 209 3.79 -17.59 9.04
C GLU A 209 3.58 -16.69 7.81
N TYR A 210 3.36 -15.39 8.04
CA TYR A 210 3.06 -14.42 7.00
C TYR A 210 3.89 -13.14 7.12
N ILE A 211 4.25 -12.58 5.97
CA ILE A 211 4.65 -11.18 5.83
C ILE A 211 3.41 -10.39 5.44
N VAL A 212 3.01 -9.43 6.27
CA VAL A 212 1.86 -8.55 6.01
C VAL A 212 2.33 -7.14 5.64
N GLY A 213 1.71 -6.53 4.65
CA GLY A 213 2.02 -5.15 4.25
C GLY A 213 0.83 -4.46 3.57
N ALA A 214 0.96 -3.16 3.36
CA ALA A 214 -0.03 -2.30 2.70
C ALA A 214 0.33 -1.96 1.25
N ASP A 215 1.36 -2.58 0.69
CA ASP A 215 1.79 -2.34 -0.70
C ASP A 215 1.98 -3.65 -1.45
N SER A 216 1.09 -3.92 -2.40
CA SER A 216 1.12 -5.16 -3.20
C SER A 216 2.36 -5.30 -4.05
N SER A 217 3.04 -4.21 -4.43
CA SER A 217 4.27 -4.27 -5.22
C SER A 217 5.44 -4.82 -4.42
N CYS A 218 5.59 -4.41 -3.17
CA CYS A 218 6.57 -4.97 -2.24
C CYS A 218 6.28 -6.45 -1.96
N LEU A 219 5.01 -6.77 -1.67
CA LEU A 219 4.59 -8.15 -1.40
C LEU A 219 4.84 -9.06 -2.60
N MET A 220 4.56 -8.59 -3.82
CA MET A 220 4.82 -9.31 -5.07
C MET A 220 6.31 -9.64 -5.23
N HIS A 221 7.18 -8.68 -4.97
CA HIS A 221 8.63 -8.86 -5.08
C HIS A 221 9.14 -9.91 -4.08
N MET A 222 8.76 -9.78 -2.80
CA MET A 222 9.10 -10.76 -1.77
C MET A 222 8.51 -12.14 -2.06
N GLN A 223 7.28 -12.21 -2.58
CA GLN A 223 6.68 -13.48 -3.01
C GLN A 223 7.47 -14.17 -4.12
N GLY A 224 8.04 -13.37 -5.04
CA GLY A 224 8.93 -13.90 -6.09
C GLY A 224 10.15 -14.60 -5.51
N VAL A 225 10.80 -13.98 -4.51
CA VAL A 225 11.94 -14.57 -3.77
C VAL A 225 11.50 -15.84 -3.03
N ILE A 226 10.41 -15.77 -2.25
CA ILE A 226 9.87 -16.86 -1.45
C ILE A 226 9.58 -18.09 -2.33
N LYS A 227 8.89 -17.89 -3.45
CA LYS A 227 8.56 -18.99 -4.38
C LYS A 227 9.80 -19.59 -5.04
N ARG A 228 10.76 -18.74 -5.47
CA ARG A 228 11.97 -19.20 -6.13
C ARG A 228 12.88 -20.02 -5.21
N GLU A 229 12.92 -19.67 -3.94
CA GLU A 229 13.79 -20.31 -2.94
C GLU A 229 13.03 -21.33 -2.08
N HIS A 230 11.75 -21.58 -2.36
CA HIS A 230 10.89 -22.55 -1.65
C HIS A 230 10.86 -22.29 -0.13
N LEU A 231 10.78 -21.01 0.27
CA LEU A 231 10.78 -20.62 1.69
C LEU A 231 9.42 -20.86 2.35
N PRO A 232 9.38 -21.26 3.64
CA PRO A 232 8.15 -21.63 4.35
C PRO A 232 7.39 -20.43 4.96
N ILE A 233 7.36 -19.30 4.28
CA ILE A 233 6.63 -18.11 4.70
C ILE A 233 5.73 -17.65 3.54
N GLN A 234 4.61 -17.00 3.85
CA GLN A 234 3.65 -16.51 2.87
C GLN A 234 3.55 -14.98 2.91
N ILE A 235 2.98 -14.40 1.88
CA ILE A 235 2.63 -12.97 1.89
C ILE A 235 1.12 -12.80 2.00
N ILE A 236 0.67 -11.72 2.63
CA ILE A 236 -0.74 -11.34 2.69
C ILE A 236 -0.86 -9.81 2.73
N HIS A 237 -1.84 -9.26 2.03
CA HIS A 237 -2.12 -7.84 2.13
C HIS A 237 -2.95 -7.55 3.39
N ILE A 238 -2.66 -6.46 4.11
CA ILE A 238 -3.32 -6.13 5.38
C ILE A 238 -4.85 -6.07 5.25
N VAL A 239 -5.40 -5.56 4.15
CA VAL A 239 -6.86 -5.49 3.95
C VAL A 239 -7.52 -6.86 3.89
N GLU A 240 -6.79 -7.91 3.47
CA GLU A 240 -7.33 -9.27 3.44
C GLU A 240 -7.50 -9.80 4.87
N ILE A 241 -6.58 -9.44 5.77
CA ILE A 241 -6.70 -9.73 7.21
C ILE A 241 -7.85 -8.93 7.82
N LEU A 242 -7.88 -7.61 7.61
CA LEU A 242 -8.91 -6.72 8.19
C LEU A 242 -10.32 -7.01 7.66
N ALA A 243 -10.44 -7.61 6.46
CA ALA A 243 -11.70 -8.04 5.86
C ALA A 243 -12.04 -9.50 6.15
N SER A 244 -11.19 -10.26 6.86
CA SER A 244 -11.46 -11.64 7.22
C SER A 244 -12.64 -11.71 8.20
N GLN A 245 -13.69 -12.43 7.83
CA GLN A 245 -14.85 -12.62 8.73
C GLN A 245 -14.58 -13.78 9.69
N SER A 246 -15.00 -13.57 10.93
CA SER A 246 -15.04 -14.62 11.97
C SER A 246 -16.03 -15.73 11.65
#